data_74457cd7b3416a4ac7515a03f1d90d42
#
_entry.id   74457cd7b3416a4ac7515a03f1d90d42
#
_cell.length_a   1.000
_cell.length_b   1.000
_cell.length_c   1.000
_cell.angle_alpha   90.00
_cell.angle_beta   90.00
_cell.angle_gamma   90.00
#
_symmetry.space_group_name_H-M   'P 1'
#
loop_
_entity.id
_entity.type
_entity.pdbx_description
1 polymer ?
#
loop_
_entity_poly.entity_id
_entity_poly.type
_entity_poly.pdbx_seq_one_letter_code
_entity_poly.pdbx_strand_id
1 'polypeptide(L)'
;MIFDKYTLKKTQLRNRIVMAPMTRNMSPGGVPTQDVINYYERRARANVGLIITEGIEISHDASSAYPNVPRLDSDASIDAWKTLVNGIKINDGAVIGQLWHCGGFRKPGMGPNPEVPGHTASGLTRPGKNVAHAMSINDINETIDAYAEDARICEKIGFDGIEIHGAHGYLIDNFLWEGTNQREDAYGGSIEKRAKFASEIIKAVRAKVSKDFIVGFRFSQWKQ
;
A
#
# COMPACT_ATOMS: atom_id res chain seq x y z
N MET A 1 17.47 11.61 20.87
CA MET A 1 16.69 10.66 21.69
C MET A 1 15.33 10.40 21.03
N ILE A 2 14.47 9.52 21.58
CA ILE A 2 13.20 9.13 20.92
C ILE A 2 12.21 10.30 20.81
N PHE A 3 12.27 11.25 21.72
CA PHE A 3 11.40 12.44 21.72
C PHE A 3 11.97 13.65 20.97
N ASP A 4 13.16 13.53 20.37
CA ASP A 4 13.73 14.60 19.57
C ASP A 4 12.98 14.72 18.24
N LYS A 5 12.80 15.95 17.78
CA LYS A 5 12.26 16.24 16.45
C LYS A 5 13.13 15.59 15.38
N TYR A 6 12.51 15.19 14.28
CA TYR A 6 13.20 14.64 13.12
C TYR A 6 12.59 15.22 11.83
N THR A 7 13.43 15.59 10.89
CA THR A 7 12.97 16.09 9.60
C THR A 7 13.14 15.01 8.54
N LEU A 8 12.03 14.60 7.94
CA LEU A 8 11.99 13.67 6.83
C LEU A 8 11.53 14.43 5.58
N LYS A 9 12.43 14.64 4.62
CA LYS A 9 12.20 15.58 3.52
C LYS A 9 11.85 16.98 4.07
N LYS A 10 10.68 17.52 3.69
CA LYS A 10 10.16 18.79 4.26
C LYS A 10 9.26 18.60 5.49
N THR A 11 8.88 17.36 5.80
CA THR A 11 7.98 17.05 6.91
C THR A 11 8.74 17.00 8.22
N GLN A 12 8.38 17.87 9.15
CA GLN A 12 8.95 17.86 10.50
C GLN A 12 8.11 16.97 11.40
N LEU A 13 8.71 15.88 11.86
CA LEU A 13 8.13 14.99 12.88
C LEU A 13 8.41 15.57 14.27
N ARG A 14 7.39 15.62 15.12
CA ARG A 14 7.51 16.11 16.51
C ARG A 14 8.37 15.20 17.42
N ASN A 15 8.53 13.94 17.05
CA ASN A 15 9.37 12.94 17.71
C ASN A 15 9.62 11.76 16.75
N ARG A 16 10.33 10.73 17.21
CA ARG A 16 10.70 9.55 16.41
C ARG A 16 9.81 8.33 16.66
N ILE A 17 8.64 8.54 17.25
CA ILE A 17 7.64 7.47 17.46
C ILE A 17 6.80 7.36 16.18
N VAL A 18 6.81 6.15 15.59
CA VAL A 18 6.07 5.85 14.37
C VAL A 18 5.02 4.79 14.65
N MET A 19 3.77 5.09 14.33
CA MET A 19 2.70 4.08 14.35
C MET A 19 2.80 3.20 13.11
N ALA A 20 2.98 1.90 13.32
CA ALA A 20 3.02 0.91 12.24
C ALA A 20 1.64 0.70 11.60
N PRO A 21 1.59 0.31 10.31
CA PRO A 21 0.33 0.01 9.62
C PRO A 21 -0.34 -1.24 10.19
N MET A 22 -1.65 -1.15 10.43
CA MET A 22 -2.47 -2.28 10.91
C MET A 22 -3.88 -2.18 10.35
N THR A 23 -4.33 -3.19 9.60
CA THR A 23 -5.68 -3.28 9.06
C THR A 23 -6.73 -3.18 10.17
N ARG A 24 -7.68 -2.26 10.03
CA ARG A 24 -8.80 -2.09 10.97
C ARG A 24 -10.01 -2.89 10.57
N ASN A 25 -10.18 -3.14 9.26
CA ASN A 25 -11.34 -3.81 8.68
C ASN A 25 -12.67 -3.12 9.04
N MET A 26 -12.67 -1.79 9.08
CA MET A 26 -13.80 -0.95 9.49
C MET A 26 -14.18 0.10 8.42
N SER A 27 -13.88 -0.21 7.14
CA SER A 27 -14.16 0.66 5.99
C SER A 27 -15.11 -0.04 5.01
N PRO A 28 -16.40 -0.22 5.36
CA PRO A 28 -17.36 -0.89 4.48
C PRO A 28 -17.46 -0.16 3.14
N GLY A 29 -17.51 -0.93 2.05
CA GLY A 29 -17.48 -0.38 0.70
C GLY A 29 -16.17 0.34 0.31
N GLY A 30 -15.10 0.18 1.10
CA GLY A 30 -13.81 0.86 0.88
C GLY A 30 -13.73 2.28 1.45
N VAL A 31 -14.78 2.74 2.15
CA VAL A 31 -14.86 4.10 2.69
C VAL A 31 -14.51 4.12 4.17
N PRO A 32 -13.44 4.83 4.61
CA PRO A 32 -13.13 4.99 6.02
C PRO A 32 -14.32 5.55 6.81
N THR A 33 -14.72 4.85 7.86
CA THR A 33 -15.81 5.32 8.74
C THR A 33 -15.35 6.43 9.68
N GLN A 34 -16.29 7.11 10.32
CA GLN A 34 -16.00 8.10 11.36
C GLN A 34 -15.17 7.48 12.51
N ASP A 35 -15.39 6.21 12.83
CA ASP A 35 -14.61 5.51 13.86
C ASP A 35 -13.14 5.32 13.44
N VAL A 36 -12.88 5.06 12.15
CA VAL A 36 -11.52 5.01 11.61
C VAL A 36 -10.87 6.40 11.67
N ILE A 37 -11.59 7.45 11.29
CA ILE A 37 -11.10 8.83 11.39
C ILE A 37 -10.75 9.16 12.84
N ASN A 38 -11.66 8.93 13.79
CA ASN A 38 -11.46 9.16 15.22
C ASN A 38 -10.28 8.34 15.79
N TYR A 39 -10.11 7.12 15.27
CA TYR A 39 -9.00 6.24 15.66
C TYR A 39 -7.64 6.88 15.36
N TYR A 40 -7.44 7.43 14.16
CA TYR A 40 -6.18 8.07 13.77
C TYR A 40 -5.98 9.43 14.42
N GLU A 41 -7.03 10.27 14.51
CA GLU A 41 -6.96 11.56 15.20
C GLU A 41 -6.54 11.43 16.67
N ARG A 42 -7.06 10.41 17.37
CA ARG A 42 -6.68 10.14 18.76
C ARG A 42 -5.18 9.86 18.92
N ARG A 43 -4.53 9.21 17.93
CA ARG A 43 -3.07 8.98 17.93
C ARG A 43 -2.30 10.26 17.67
N ALA A 44 -2.78 11.09 16.75
CA ALA A 44 -2.20 12.40 16.51
C ALA A 44 -2.28 13.28 17.77
N ARG A 45 -3.44 13.32 18.44
CA ARG A 45 -3.61 14.03 19.73
C ARG A 45 -2.71 13.48 20.84
N ALA A 46 -2.43 12.19 20.84
CA ALA A 46 -1.49 11.54 21.76
C ALA A 46 -0.02 11.69 21.37
N ASN A 47 0.32 12.64 20.49
CA ASN A 47 1.68 13.00 20.10
C ASN A 47 2.47 11.89 19.38
N VAL A 48 1.85 10.97 18.65
CA VAL A 48 2.58 10.09 17.74
C VAL A 48 3.23 10.93 16.64
N GLY A 49 4.54 10.74 16.42
CA GLY A 49 5.33 11.57 15.50
C GLY A 49 5.00 11.36 14.02
N LEU A 50 4.78 10.10 13.63
CA LEU A 50 4.36 9.73 12.27
C LEU A 50 3.32 8.60 12.36
N ILE A 51 2.25 8.74 11.63
CA ILE A 51 1.25 7.68 11.47
C ILE A 51 1.40 7.07 10.08
N ILE A 52 1.65 5.75 10.01
CA ILE A 52 1.47 4.97 8.79
C ILE A 52 0.07 4.36 8.89
N THR A 53 -0.80 4.65 7.92
CA THR A 53 -2.17 4.16 7.95
C THR A 53 -2.22 2.64 7.78
N GLU A 54 -3.37 2.04 8.02
CA GLU A 54 -3.68 0.70 7.51
C GLU A 54 -3.49 0.63 6.00
N GLY A 55 -3.39 -0.60 5.47
CA GLY A 55 -3.29 -0.82 4.04
C GLY A 55 -4.49 -0.23 3.30
N ILE A 56 -4.22 0.62 2.33
CA ILE A 56 -5.16 1.16 1.36
C ILE A 56 -5.02 0.30 0.11
N GLU A 57 -6.04 -0.46 -0.23
CA GLU A 57 -6.02 -1.27 -1.44
C GLU A 57 -6.01 -0.34 -2.66
N ILE A 58 -5.03 -0.54 -3.55
CA ILE A 58 -4.88 0.29 -4.74
C ILE A 58 -6.07 0.12 -5.69
N SER A 59 -6.32 1.13 -6.52
CA SER A 59 -7.41 1.19 -7.50
C SER A 59 -7.17 0.22 -8.66
N HIS A 60 -7.22 -1.10 -8.35
CA HIS A 60 -7.02 -2.19 -9.29
C HIS A 60 -7.96 -3.35 -8.94
N ASP A 61 -8.60 -3.97 -9.94
CA ASP A 61 -9.67 -4.95 -9.75
C ASP A 61 -9.29 -6.17 -8.91
N ALA A 62 -8.02 -6.62 -9.01
CA ALA A 62 -7.50 -7.76 -8.26
C ALA A 62 -6.83 -7.39 -6.92
N SER A 63 -6.84 -6.11 -6.52
CA SER A 63 -6.09 -5.65 -5.34
C SER A 63 -6.69 -6.14 -4.02
N SER A 64 -8.01 -6.25 -3.94
CA SER A 64 -8.77 -6.46 -2.71
C SER A 64 -8.94 -7.93 -2.36
N ALA A 65 -8.78 -8.27 -1.08
CA ALA A 65 -9.07 -9.61 -0.55
C ALA A 65 -9.90 -9.56 0.74
N TYR A 66 -10.25 -8.38 1.23
CA TYR A 66 -10.96 -8.20 2.50
C TYR A 66 -12.14 -7.23 2.33
N PRO A 67 -13.29 -7.49 2.98
CA PRO A 67 -14.54 -6.79 2.67
C PRO A 67 -14.58 -5.31 3.12
N ASN A 68 -13.82 -4.94 4.15
CA ASN A 68 -13.92 -3.64 4.80
C ASN A 68 -12.56 -2.93 4.91
N VAL A 69 -11.69 -3.14 3.92
CA VAL A 69 -10.41 -2.44 3.81
C VAL A 69 -10.60 -1.20 2.94
N PRO A 70 -10.01 -0.07 3.32
CA PRO A 70 -10.22 1.18 2.60
C PRO A 70 -9.54 1.19 1.23
N ARG A 71 -10.11 1.98 0.32
CA ARG A 71 -9.62 2.21 -1.05
C ARG A 71 -9.55 3.71 -1.36
N LEU A 72 -9.13 4.05 -2.59
CA LEU A 72 -9.12 5.42 -3.13
C LEU A 72 -9.88 5.49 -4.47
N ASP A 73 -10.83 4.59 -4.69
CA ASP A 73 -11.52 4.34 -5.94
C ASP A 73 -12.86 5.07 -6.11
N SER A 74 -13.27 5.87 -5.14
CA SER A 74 -14.53 6.63 -5.18
C SER A 74 -14.38 8.01 -4.53
N ASP A 75 -15.21 8.97 -4.96
CA ASP A 75 -15.23 10.30 -4.34
C ASP A 75 -15.50 10.23 -2.84
N ALA A 76 -16.39 9.33 -2.41
CA ALA A 76 -16.71 9.13 -0.99
C ALA A 76 -15.48 8.64 -0.19
N SER A 77 -14.69 7.72 -0.73
CA SER A 77 -13.48 7.24 -0.06
C SER A 77 -12.41 8.32 -0.02
N ILE A 78 -12.23 9.06 -1.12
CA ILE A 78 -11.28 10.18 -1.22
C ILE A 78 -11.63 11.28 -0.21
N ASP A 79 -12.90 11.67 -0.10
CA ASP A 79 -13.35 12.69 0.85
C ASP A 79 -13.20 12.23 2.31
N ALA A 80 -13.48 10.96 2.61
CA ALA A 80 -13.24 10.39 3.94
C ALA A 80 -11.76 10.42 4.31
N TRP A 81 -10.87 10.02 3.40
CA TRP A 81 -9.42 10.11 3.59
C TRP A 81 -8.95 11.55 3.76
N LYS A 82 -9.46 12.49 2.96
CA LYS A 82 -9.15 13.91 3.10
C LYS A 82 -9.55 14.45 4.48
N THR A 83 -10.72 14.04 4.98
CA THR A 83 -11.19 14.39 6.33
C THR A 83 -10.24 13.83 7.40
N LEU A 84 -9.86 12.56 7.29
CA LEU A 84 -8.93 11.89 8.19
C LEU A 84 -7.55 12.60 8.21
N VAL A 85 -6.98 12.88 7.04
CA VAL A 85 -5.69 13.56 6.90
C VAL A 85 -5.76 14.95 7.55
N ASN A 86 -6.81 15.72 7.28
CA ASN A 86 -7.01 17.04 7.89
C ASN A 86 -7.12 16.95 9.42
N GLY A 87 -7.83 15.96 9.96
CA GLY A 87 -7.95 15.74 11.40
C GLY A 87 -6.60 15.42 12.07
N ILE A 88 -5.72 14.69 11.39
CA ILE A 88 -4.35 14.46 11.86
C ILE A 88 -3.52 15.76 11.80
N LYS A 89 -3.61 16.51 10.70
CA LYS A 89 -2.85 17.76 10.47
C LYS A 89 -3.21 18.85 11.46
N ILE A 90 -4.48 19.04 11.79
CA ILE A 90 -4.93 20.00 12.82
C ILE A 90 -4.29 19.73 14.19
N ASN A 91 -3.92 18.46 14.44
CA ASN A 91 -3.22 18.04 15.65
C ASN A 91 -1.68 17.95 15.45
N ASP A 92 -1.10 18.69 14.51
CA ASP A 92 0.33 18.71 14.18
C ASP A 92 0.93 17.31 13.90
N GLY A 93 0.11 16.37 13.43
CA GLY A 93 0.53 15.02 13.09
C GLY A 93 1.07 14.94 11.67
N ALA A 94 2.01 14.00 11.45
CA ALA A 94 2.44 13.58 10.12
C ALA A 94 1.80 12.23 9.77
N VAL A 95 1.41 12.06 8.50
CA VAL A 95 0.71 10.84 8.04
C VAL A 95 1.14 10.42 6.65
N ILE A 96 1.42 9.13 6.48
CA ILE A 96 1.65 8.48 5.19
C ILE A 96 0.66 7.33 4.99
N GLY A 97 0.18 7.15 3.74
CA GLY A 97 -0.74 6.08 3.37
C GLY A 97 0.01 4.81 2.98
N GLN A 98 -0.35 3.64 3.51
CA GLN A 98 0.24 2.39 3.01
C GLN A 98 -0.56 1.89 1.81
N LEU A 99 0.02 1.92 0.60
CA LEU A 99 -0.58 1.38 -0.62
C LEU A 99 -0.35 -0.13 -0.71
N TRP A 100 -1.41 -0.89 -0.98
CA TRP A 100 -1.44 -2.32 -0.82
C TRP A 100 -2.17 -3.04 -1.95
N HIS A 101 -1.65 -4.20 -2.37
CA HIS A 101 -2.31 -5.15 -3.25
C HIS A 101 -2.18 -6.55 -2.66
N CYS A 102 -3.32 -7.18 -2.37
CA CYS A 102 -3.38 -8.46 -1.65
C CYS A 102 -2.77 -9.65 -2.42
N GLY A 103 -2.61 -9.53 -3.73
CA GLY A 103 -1.99 -10.57 -4.55
C GLY A 103 -2.71 -11.91 -4.45
N GLY A 104 -1.95 -12.97 -4.23
CA GLY A 104 -2.45 -14.34 -4.12
C GLY A 104 -3.27 -14.66 -2.85
N PHE A 105 -3.41 -13.70 -1.92
CA PHE A 105 -4.34 -13.84 -0.78
C PHE A 105 -5.80 -13.68 -1.22
N ARG A 106 -6.05 -13.02 -2.33
CA ARG A 106 -7.37 -12.96 -2.95
C ARG A 106 -7.76 -14.33 -3.46
N LYS A 107 -8.90 -14.84 -2.99
CA LYS A 107 -9.48 -16.11 -3.43
C LYS A 107 -10.70 -15.84 -4.32
N PRO A 108 -11.09 -16.78 -5.18
CA PRO A 108 -12.37 -16.70 -5.91
C PRO A 108 -13.54 -16.40 -4.95
N GLY A 109 -14.45 -15.53 -5.35
CA GLY A 109 -15.58 -15.12 -4.54
C GLY A 109 -15.30 -14.02 -3.51
N MET A 110 -14.05 -13.53 -3.39
CA MET A 110 -13.70 -12.46 -2.45
C MET A 110 -13.68 -11.07 -3.11
N GLY A 111 -13.87 -10.07 -2.25
CA GLY A 111 -13.73 -8.65 -2.61
C GLY A 111 -14.85 -8.11 -3.47
N PRO A 112 -14.73 -6.88 -3.97
CA PRO A 112 -15.77 -6.22 -4.74
C PRO A 112 -16.04 -6.88 -6.12
N ASN A 113 -15.04 -7.56 -6.70
CA ASN A 113 -15.10 -8.22 -8.01
C ASN A 113 -14.90 -9.73 -7.84
N PRO A 114 -15.92 -10.52 -7.41
CA PRO A 114 -15.74 -11.91 -6.98
C PRO A 114 -15.25 -12.86 -8.08
N GLU A 115 -15.46 -12.52 -9.35
CA GLU A 115 -14.99 -13.28 -10.54
C GLU A 115 -13.52 -13.03 -10.88
N VAL A 116 -12.91 -11.94 -10.39
CA VAL A 116 -11.51 -11.62 -10.66
C VAL A 116 -10.60 -12.45 -9.76
N PRO A 117 -9.67 -13.26 -10.31
CA PRO A 117 -8.75 -14.08 -9.52
C PRO A 117 -7.69 -13.22 -8.82
N GLY A 118 -7.06 -13.79 -7.79
CA GLY A 118 -5.86 -13.19 -7.20
C GLY A 118 -4.71 -13.18 -8.20
N HIS A 119 -3.96 -12.09 -8.28
CA HIS A 119 -2.80 -11.92 -9.15
C HIS A 119 -1.49 -12.30 -8.43
N THR A 120 -0.59 -12.97 -9.12
CA THR A 120 0.74 -13.34 -8.62
C THR A 120 1.76 -13.31 -9.74
N ALA A 121 3.04 -13.36 -9.40
CA ALA A 121 4.11 -13.34 -10.39
C ALA A 121 3.98 -14.47 -11.43
N SER A 122 3.65 -15.70 -11.01
CA SER A 122 3.65 -16.89 -11.88
C SER A 122 2.50 -17.87 -11.58
N GLY A 123 1.39 -17.42 -11.02
CA GLY A 123 0.24 -18.26 -10.63
C GLY A 123 0.37 -18.88 -9.23
N LEU A 124 1.56 -18.83 -8.63
CA LEU A 124 1.84 -19.45 -7.35
C LEU A 124 1.48 -18.52 -6.17
N THR A 125 0.57 -18.96 -5.30
CA THR A 125 0.26 -18.26 -4.04
C THR A 125 1.24 -18.61 -2.92
N ARG A 126 1.87 -19.80 -3.01
CA ARG A 126 2.99 -20.30 -2.19
C ARG A 126 3.68 -21.41 -2.98
N PRO A 127 4.88 -21.85 -2.58
CA PRO A 127 5.57 -22.93 -3.27
C PRO A 127 4.66 -24.15 -3.50
N GLY A 128 4.60 -24.61 -4.74
CA GLY A 128 3.79 -25.78 -5.15
C GLY A 128 2.29 -25.54 -5.26
N LYS A 129 1.76 -24.36 -4.95
CA LYS A 129 0.32 -24.05 -5.02
C LYS A 129 0.00 -23.05 -6.13
N ASN A 130 -0.30 -23.57 -7.33
CA ASN A 130 -0.69 -22.79 -8.50
C ASN A 130 -2.22 -22.69 -8.58
N VAL A 131 -2.79 -21.58 -8.07
CA VAL A 131 -4.25 -21.36 -7.99
C VAL A 131 -4.65 -19.89 -8.25
N ALA A 132 -3.69 -19.06 -8.64
CA ALA A 132 -3.91 -17.65 -8.94
C ALA A 132 -3.61 -17.36 -10.42
N HIS A 133 -3.96 -16.16 -10.87
CA HIS A 133 -3.61 -15.67 -12.20
C HIS A 133 -2.13 -15.32 -12.25
N ALA A 134 -1.39 -15.91 -13.21
CA ALA A 134 -0.03 -15.50 -13.51
C ALA A 134 -0.08 -14.19 -14.31
N MET A 135 0.43 -13.10 -13.75
CA MET A 135 0.37 -11.78 -14.37
C MET A 135 1.06 -11.74 -15.72
N SER A 136 0.36 -11.24 -16.72
CA SER A 136 0.94 -10.82 -18.00
C SER A 136 1.76 -9.53 -17.82
N ILE A 137 2.47 -9.12 -18.86
CA ILE A 137 3.16 -7.81 -18.87
C ILE A 137 2.15 -6.66 -18.79
N ASN A 138 0.96 -6.83 -19.39
CA ASN A 138 -0.11 -5.84 -19.30
C ASN A 138 -0.61 -5.68 -17.86
N ASP A 139 -0.89 -6.78 -17.15
CA ASP A 139 -1.31 -6.73 -15.74
C ASP A 139 -0.26 -6.06 -14.85
N ILE A 140 1.04 -6.31 -15.13
CA ILE A 140 2.14 -5.66 -14.43
C ILE A 140 2.10 -4.15 -14.66
N ASN A 141 1.94 -3.69 -15.90
CA ASN A 141 1.89 -2.27 -16.24
C ASN A 141 0.67 -1.59 -15.61
N GLU A 142 -0.52 -2.18 -15.70
CA GLU A 142 -1.75 -1.66 -15.10
C GLU A 142 -1.60 -1.53 -13.57
N THR A 143 -0.98 -2.50 -12.92
CA THR A 143 -0.72 -2.46 -11.48
C THR A 143 0.27 -1.34 -11.12
N ILE A 144 1.34 -1.14 -11.92
CA ILE A 144 2.31 -0.05 -11.73
C ILE A 144 1.61 1.31 -11.84
N ASP A 145 0.76 1.48 -12.84
CA ASP A 145 0.01 2.71 -13.08
C ASP A 145 -0.98 3.00 -11.93
N ALA A 146 -1.66 1.96 -11.40
CA ALA A 146 -2.55 2.09 -10.26
C ALA A 146 -1.82 2.57 -8.99
N TYR A 147 -0.66 2.00 -8.66
CA TYR A 147 0.17 2.50 -7.56
C TYR A 147 0.57 3.96 -7.72
N ALA A 148 0.97 4.34 -8.94
CA ALA A 148 1.42 5.70 -9.23
C ALA A 148 0.27 6.72 -9.14
N GLU A 149 -0.90 6.36 -9.63
CA GLU A 149 -2.08 7.23 -9.59
C GLU A 149 -2.60 7.40 -8.17
N ASP A 150 -2.69 6.32 -7.38
CA ASP A 150 -3.11 6.41 -5.98
C ASP A 150 -2.13 7.20 -5.12
N ALA A 151 -0.83 7.10 -5.39
CA ALA A 151 0.17 7.96 -4.75
C ALA A 151 -0.06 9.44 -5.08
N ARG A 152 -0.41 9.78 -6.33
CA ARG A 152 -0.78 11.13 -6.75
C ARG A 152 -2.03 11.63 -6.02
N ILE A 153 -3.05 10.76 -5.87
CA ILE A 153 -4.27 11.08 -5.12
C ILE A 153 -3.91 11.35 -3.65
N CYS A 154 -3.09 10.49 -3.02
CA CYS A 154 -2.62 10.69 -1.65
C CYS A 154 -1.94 12.07 -1.48
N GLU A 155 -1.04 12.45 -2.37
CA GLU A 155 -0.41 13.77 -2.31
C GLU A 155 -1.44 14.91 -2.43
N LYS A 156 -2.37 14.79 -3.38
CA LYS A 156 -3.42 15.79 -3.62
C LYS A 156 -4.32 16.03 -2.42
N ILE A 157 -4.63 14.99 -1.64
CA ILE A 157 -5.50 15.10 -0.46
C ILE A 157 -4.73 15.42 0.84
N GLY A 158 -3.40 15.57 0.77
CA GLY A 158 -2.59 16.13 1.85
C GLY A 158 -1.81 15.15 2.70
N PHE A 159 -1.66 13.88 2.30
CA PHE A 159 -0.69 12.98 2.92
C PHE A 159 0.73 13.55 2.80
N ASP A 160 1.60 13.27 3.77
CA ASP A 160 3.03 13.60 3.71
C ASP A 160 3.83 12.64 2.82
N GLY A 161 3.24 11.49 2.50
CA GLY A 161 3.86 10.46 1.70
C GLY A 161 3.01 9.20 1.59
N ILE A 162 3.61 8.19 0.98
CA ILE A 162 3.07 6.81 0.96
C ILE A 162 4.14 5.81 1.38
N GLU A 163 3.69 4.64 1.84
CA GLU A 163 4.51 3.44 1.99
C GLU A 163 4.00 2.38 1.01
N ILE A 164 4.86 1.85 0.17
CA ILE A 164 4.54 0.74 -0.73
C ILE A 164 4.67 -0.56 0.06
N HIS A 165 3.59 -1.34 0.14
CA HIS A 165 3.57 -2.61 0.87
C HIS A 165 4.15 -3.76 0.04
N GLY A 166 5.45 -4.05 0.22
CA GLY A 166 6.18 -5.11 -0.46
C GLY A 166 6.60 -6.26 0.47
N ALA A 167 5.74 -6.63 1.43
CA ALA A 167 6.04 -7.60 2.48
C ALA A 167 4.91 -8.65 2.67
N HIS A 168 5.11 -9.59 3.57
CA HIS A 168 4.12 -10.52 4.13
C HIS A 168 3.47 -11.47 3.10
N GLY A 169 4.14 -11.76 2.00
CA GLY A 169 3.63 -12.64 0.94
C GLY A 169 2.61 -12.01 0.00
N TYR A 170 2.31 -10.70 0.13
CA TYR A 170 1.43 -9.99 -0.78
C TYR A 170 2.06 -9.79 -2.17
N LEU A 171 1.41 -9.09 -3.09
CA LEU A 171 1.78 -9.12 -4.51
C LEU A 171 3.27 -8.82 -4.76
N ILE A 172 3.80 -7.72 -4.26
CA ILE A 172 5.19 -7.32 -4.52
C ILE A 172 6.17 -8.31 -3.88
N ASP A 173 5.89 -8.78 -2.67
CA ASP A 173 6.69 -9.79 -1.99
C ASP A 173 6.66 -11.14 -2.72
N ASN A 174 5.54 -11.48 -3.36
CA ASN A 174 5.40 -12.66 -4.21
C ASN A 174 6.32 -12.59 -5.45
N PHE A 175 6.54 -11.39 -6.01
CA PHE A 175 7.54 -11.19 -7.08
C PHE A 175 8.97 -11.31 -6.56
N LEU A 176 9.26 -10.82 -5.35
CA LEU A 176 10.61 -10.83 -4.78
C LEU A 176 11.08 -12.25 -4.42
N TRP A 177 10.17 -13.12 -3.99
CA TRP A 177 10.52 -14.45 -3.50
C TRP A 177 10.61 -15.47 -4.64
N GLU A 178 11.77 -16.10 -4.80
CA GLU A 178 12.02 -17.15 -5.80
C GLU A 178 11.09 -18.37 -5.64
N GLY A 179 10.64 -18.68 -4.42
CA GLY A 179 9.71 -19.78 -4.16
C GLY A 179 8.32 -19.59 -4.79
N THR A 180 7.93 -18.35 -5.09
CA THR A 180 6.64 -18.01 -5.74
C THR A 180 6.80 -17.37 -7.11
N ASN A 181 7.97 -16.82 -7.42
CA ASN A 181 8.25 -16.23 -8.72
C ASN A 181 9.06 -17.20 -9.60
N GLN A 182 8.36 -17.94 -10.45
CA GLN A 182 8.92 -18.89 -11.43
C GLN A 182 8.92 -18.32 -12.85
N ARG A 183 8.95 -16.98 -13.00
CA ARG A 183 9.00 -16.32 -14.32
C ARG A 183 10.37 -16.48 -14.95
N GLU A 184 10.39 -16.59 -16.29
CA GLU A 184 11.61 -16.66 -17.09
C GLU A 184 11.90 -15.39 -17.88
N ASP A 185 11.00 -14.39 -17.76
CA ASP A 185 11.12 -13.09 -18.42
C ASP A 185 11.95 -12.07 -17.61
N ALA A 186 11.78 -10.79 -17.93
CA ALA A 186 12.48 -9.68 -17.27
C ALA A 186 12.13 -9.49 -15.78
N TYR A 187 11.12 -10.16 -15.27
CA TYR A 187 10.63 -10.06 -13.88
C TYR A 187 10.90 -11.31 -13.03
N GLY A 188 11.63 -12.31 -13.56
CA GLY A 188 11.92 -13.57 -12.88
C GLY A 188 13.39 -13.98 -12.99
N GLY A 189 13.78 -15.03 -12.25
CA GLY A 189 15.17 -15.53 -12.21
C GLY A 189 16.02 -14.82 -11.16
N SER A 190 17.01 -13.99 -11.52
CA SER A 190 17.89 -13.34 -10.55
C SER A 190 17.16 -12.37 -9.64
N ILE A 191 17.74 -12.04 -8.46
CA ILE A 191 17.13 -11.12 -7.51
C ILE A 191 16.90 -9.73 -8.11
N GLU A 192 17.78 -9.25 -8.99
CA GLU A 192 17.65 -7.98 -9.70
C GLU A 192 16.40 -7.97 -10.59
N LYS A 193 16.17 -9.07 -11.32
CA LYS A 193 14.98 -9.22 -12.16
C LYS A 193 13.71 -9.34 -11.32
N ARG A 194 13.73 -10.12 -10.22
CA ARG A 194 12.58 -10.23 -9.31
C ARG A 194 12.24 -8.91 -8.62
N ALA A 195 13.27 -8.07 -8.35
CA ALA A 195 13.08 -6.73 -7.77
C ALA A 195 12.65 -5.68 -8.80
N LYS A 196 12.65 -5.99 -10.11
CA LYS A 196 12.30 -5.05 -11.16
C LYS A 196 10.90 -4.48 -10.99
N PHE A 197 9.89 -5.33 -10.68
CA PHE A 197 8.51 -4.88 -10.47
C PHE A 197 8.42 -3.81 -9.36
N ALA A 198 9.00 -4.07 -8.20
CA ALA A 198 9.05 -3.10 -7.10
C ALA A 198 9.78 -1.80 -7.51
N SER A 199 10.89 -1.93 -8.24
CA SER A 199 11.66 -0.78 -8.74
C SER A 199 10.87 0.09 -9.71
N GLU A 200 10.10 -0.53 -10.61
CA GLU A 200 9.26 0.19 -11.58
C GLU A 200 8.07 0.89 -10.90
N ILE A 201 7.43 0.26 -9.90
CA ILE A 201 6.41 0.92 -9.07
C ILE A 201 7.01 2.18 -8.40
N ILE A 202 8.18 2.06 -7.76
CA ILE A 202 8.83 3.21 -7.10
C ILE A 202 9.15 4.32 -8.11
N LYS A 203 9.65 3.97 -9.30
CA LYS A 203 9.95 4.94 -10.37
C LYS A 203 8.69 5.64 -10.87
N ALA A 204 7.61 4.88 -11.14
CA ALA A 204 6.34 5.43 -11.59
C ALA A 204 5.71 6.35 -10.53
N VAL A 205 5.70 5.96 -9.27
CA VAL A 205 5.28 6.81 -8.15
C VAL A 205 6.11 8.11 -8.11
N ARG A 206 7.45 7.99 -8.15
CA ARG A 206 8.34 9.18 -8.13
C ARG A 206 8.11 10.13 -9.31
N ALA A 207 7.71 9.63 -10.46
CA ALA A 207 7.38 10.44 -11.63
C ALA A 207 6.06 11.22 -11.49
N LYS A 208 5.14 10.74 -10.66
CA LYS A 208 3.79 11.32 -10.47
C LYS A 208 3.68 12.27 -9.27
N VAL A 209 4.61 12.20 -8.30
CA VAL A 209 4.56 12.99 -7.08
C VAL A 209 5.75 13.93 -6.94
N SER A 210 5.60 14.96 -6.11
CA SER A 210 6.67 15.94 -5.89
C SER A 210 7.93 15.30 -5.26
N LYS A 211 9.09 15.96 -5.45
CA LYS A 211 10.37 15.51 -4.86
C LYS A 211 10.34 15.45 -3.33
N ASP A 212 9.49 16.25 -2.70
CA ASP A 212 9.37 16.35 -1.26
C ASP A 212 8.39 15.34 -0.65
N PHE A 213 7.53 14.74 -1.47
CA PHE A 213 6.62 13.69 -1.02
C PHE A 213 7.40 12.45 -0.59
N ILE A 214 7.11 11.92 0.61
CA ILE A 214 7.81 10.76 1.17
C ILE A 214 7.36 9.50 0.41
N VAL A 215 8.30 8.68 -0.01
CA VAL A 215 8.02 7.35 -0.57
C VAL A 215 8.82 6.34 0.23
N GLY A 216 8.12 5.57 1.05
CA GLY A 216 8.65 4.45 1.82
C GLY A 216 8.42 3.12 1.10
N PHE A 217 9.22 2.13 1.45
CA PHE A 217 9.06 0.76 0.97
C PHE A 217 9.20 -0.21 2.14
N ARG A 218 8.16 -1.02 2.39
CA ARG A 218 8.17 -2.08 3.41
C ARG A 218 8.43 -3.42 2.74
N PHE A 219 9.39 -4.18 3.25
CA PHE A 219 9.71 -5.52 2.75
C PHE A 219 9.96 -6.52 3.90
N SER A 220 9.80 -7.80 3.60
CA SER A 220 10.12 -8.89 4.53
C SER A 220 11.51 -9.46 4.22
N GLN A 221 12.30 -9.70 5.25
CA GLN A 221 13.61 -10.35 5.14
C GLN A 221 13.56 -11.88 5.29
N TRP A 222 12.45 -12.41 5.76
CA TRP A 222 12.25 -13.85 5.98
C TRP A 222 10.93 -14.32 5.35
N LYS A 223 10.86 -15.60 5.04
CA LYS A 223 9.70 -16.26 4.46
C LYS A 223 9.29 -17.46 5.33
N GLN A 224 7.99 -17.74 5.39
CA GLN A 224 7.44 -18.92 6.06
C GLN A 224 6.98 -19.95 5.04
#